data_e8c1fbf0aef353789025b1e893100788
#
_entry.id   e8c1fbf0aef353789025b1e893100788
#
_cell.length_a   1.000
_cell.length_b   1.000
_cell.length_c   1.000
_cell.angle_alpha   90.00
_cell.angle_beta   90.00
_cell.angle_gamma   90.00
#
_symmetry.space_group_name_H-M   'P 1'
#
loop_
_entity.id
_entity.type
_entity.pdbx_description
1 polymer ?
#
loop_
_entity_poly.entity_id
_entity_poly.type
_entity_poly.pdbx_seq_one_letter_code
_entity_poly.pdbx_strand_id
1 'polypeptide(L)'
;MFSAMSVSERSCTIPLHKPSLREKLFFFSSGIIVSIPLASFFESVFASSLSPTYASVLTIAVLAPIIEEFGKAFPLFYRHGETKKSIMTLGFLVGLGFGIIEFLEYVLILQVPFIVRLPGIFFHAASTSITGYGIANKKPTAFYLIAVSLHFANNITALYAPYESLVLVIFGATLYFWWYLYKKTTDTIIPY
;
A
#
# COMPACT_ATOMS: atom_id res chain seq x y z
N MET A 1 5.46 14.95 -62.60
CA MET A 1 4.24 15.11 -61.75
C MET A 1 4.19 13.88 -60.85
N PHE A 2 4.85 13.94 -59.69
CA PHE A 2 4.91 12.84 -58.75
C PHE A 2 3.80 13.05 -57.69
N SER A 3 2.84 12.13 -57.70
CA SER A 3 1.76 12.09 -56.73
C SER A 3 2.31 11.62 -55.38
N ALA A 4 2.25 12.46 -54.37
CA ALA A 4 2.60 12.07 -53.01
C ALA A 4 1.50 11.14 -52.46
N MET A 5 1.85 9.89 -52.26
CA MET A 5 1.03 8.94 -51.52
C MET A 5 1.03 9.39 -50.04
N SER A 6 -0.12 9.81 -49.56
CA SER A 6 -0.35 10.05 -48.14
C SER A 6 -0.26 8.72 -47.39
N VAL A 7 0.78 8.55 -46.61
CA VAL A 7 0.87 7.49 -45.57
C VAL A 7 -0.19 7.81 -44.52
N SER A 8 -1.30 7.07 -44.57
CA SER A 8 -2.28 7.07 -43.47
C SER A 8 -1.56 6.56 -42.22
N GLU A 9 -1.26 7.45 -41.28
CA GLU A 9 -0.85 7.08 -39.92
C GLU A 9 -1.99 6.27 -39.32
N ARG A 10 -1.90 4.95 -39.36
CA ARG A 10 -2.73 4.11 -38.48
C ARG A 10 -2.25 4.35 -37.08
N SER A 11 -2.99 5.18 -36.36
CA SER A 11 -2.87 5.31 -34.92
C SER A 11 -3.10 3.94 -34.30
N CYS A 12 -2.02 3.26 -33.97
CA CYS A 12 -2.07 1.99 -33.25
C CYS A 12 -2.52 2.32 -31.80
N THR A 13 -3.83 2.33 -31.59
CA THR A 13 -4.39 2.45 -30.24
C THR A 13 -4.15 1.13 -29.52
N ILE A 14 -3.10 1.09 -28.69
CA ILE A 14 -2.89 -0.04 -27.78
C ILE A 14 -4.12 -0.09 -26.87
N PRO A 15 -4.88 -1.20 -26.84
CA PRO A 15 -6.04 -1.28 -25.97
C PRO A 15 -5.63 -1.14 -24.51
N LEU A 16 -6.32 -0.25 -23.80
CA LEU A 16 -6.06 0.04 -22.39
C LEU A 16 -6.35 -1.22 -21.56
N HIS A 17 -5.33 -1.83 -20.97
CA HIS A 17 -5.51 -2.99 -20.11
C HIS A 17 -6.10 -2.55 -18.77
N LYS A 18 -7.30 -3.05 -18.45
CA LYS A 18 -7.91 -2.91 -17.15
C LYS A 18 -7.74 -4.22 -16.36
N PRO A 19 -7.34 -4.15 -15.08
CA PRO A 19 -7.14 -5.36 -14.29
C PRO A 19 -8.39 -6.25 -14.27
N SER A 20 -8.23 -7.49 -14.69
CA SER A 20 -9.26 -8.53 -14.62
C SER A 20 -9.55 -8.92 -13.17
N LEU A 21 -10.65 -9.64 -12.93
CA LEU A 21 -10.96 -10.16 -11.58
C LEU A 21 -9.84 -11.08 -11.07
N ARG A 22 -9.24 -11.90 -11.95
CA ARG A 22 -8.12 -12.80 -11.56
C ARG A 22 -6.91 -12.01 -11.07
N GLU A 23 -6.56 -10.92 -11.73
CA GLU A 23 -5.47 -10.05 -11.33
C GLU A 23 -5.78 -9.34 -10.01
N LYS A 24 -6.99 -8.84 -9.84
CA LYS A 24 -7.43 -8.24 -8.58
C LYS A 24 -7.34 -9.22 -7.41
N LEU A 25 -7.79 -10.46 -7.61
CA LEU A 25 -7.66 -11.52 -6.59
C LEU A 25 -6.21 -11.89 -6.34
N PHE A 26 -5.36 -11.94 -7.38
CA PHE A 26 -3.92 -12.17 -7.22
C PHE A 26 -3.28 -11.11 -6.34
N PHE A 27 -3.53 -9.81 -6.59
CA PHE A 27 -2.96 -8.74 -5.79
C PHE A 27 -3.52 -8.71 -4.37
N PHE A 28 -4.81 -8.97 -4.18
CA PHE A 28 -5.39 -9.15 -2.85
C PHE A 28 -4.70 -10.31 -2.09
N SER A 29 -4.56 -11.47 -2.72
CA SER A 29 -3.91 -12.64 -2.11
C SER A 29 -2.43 -12.41 -1.88
N SER A 30 -1.73 -11.63 -2.70
CA SER A 30 -0.33 -11.30 -2.49
C SER A 30 -0.09 -10.48 -1.21
N GLY A 31 -1.05 -9.64 -0.82
CA GLY A 31 -1.03 -8.96 0.48
C GLY A 31 -1.01 -9.95 1.64
N ILE A 32 -1.70 -11.08 1.50
CA ILE A 32 -1.75 -12.14 2.51
C ILE A 32 -0.50 -13.03 2.44
N ILE A 33 -0.20 -13.59 1.25
CA ILE A 33 0.76 -14.69 1.10
C ILE A 33 2.21 -14.19 1.02
N VAL A 34 2.43 -12.98 0.50
CA VAL A 34 3.77 -12.41 0.33
C VAL A 34 4.07 -11.39 1.42
N SER A 35 3.19 -10.41 1.60
CA SER A 35 3.50 -9.27 2.46
C SER A 35 3.54 -9.63 3.95
N ILE A 36 2.60 -10.45 4.43
CA ILE A 36 2.57 -10.86 5.84
C ILE A 36 3.79 -11.72 6.21
N PRO A 37 4.11 -12.83 5.51
CA PRO A 37 5.29 -13.61 5.87
C PRO A 37 6.60 -12.84 5.76
N LEU A 38 6.71 -11.93 4.77
CA LEU A 38 7.89 -11.09 4.61
C LEU A 38 8.05 -10.14 5.80
N ALA A 39 6.97 -9.46 6.20
CA ALA A 39 6.97 -8.57 7.35
C ALA A 39 7.32 -9.33 8.63
N SER A 40 6.61 -10.41 8.94
CA SER A 40 6.80 -11.20 10.14
C SER A 40 8.24 -11.77 10.24
N PHE A 41 8.80 -12.21 9.12
CA PHE A 41 10.20 -12.70 9.10
C PHE A 41 11.19 -11.60 9.49
N PHE A 42 11.14 -10.45 8.81
CA PHE A 42 12.10 -9.38 9.10
C PHE A 42 11.88 -8.76 10.48
N GLU A 43 10.66 -8.58 10.93
CA GLU A 43 10.37 -8.09 12.28
C GLU A 43 10.90 -9.01 13.35
N SER A 44 10.75 -10.34 13.19
CA SER A 44 11.29 -11.32 14.14
C SER A 44 12.82 -11.30 14.21
N VAL A 45 13.49 -11.18 13.05
CA VAL A 45 14.94 -11.07 12.97
C VAL A 45 15.45 -9.81 13.66
N PHE A 46 14.82 -8.66 13.39
CA PHE A 46 15.24 -7.40 14.01
C PHE A 46 14.90 -7.34 15.50
N ALA A 47 13.70 -7.80 15.89
CA ALA A 47 13.30 -7.83 17.30
C ALA A 47 14.25 -8.67 18.16
N SER A 48 14.72 -9.81 17.64
CA SER A 48 15.68 -10.66 18.34
C SER A 48 17.05 -10.01 18.57
N SER A 49 17.40 -9.00 17.78
CA SER A 49 18.67 -8.26 17.86
C SER A 49 18.60 -7.04 18.77
N LEU A 50 17.42 -6.66 19.26
CA LEU A 50 17.21 -5.48 20.10
C LEU A 50 17.21 -5.83 21.60
N SER A 51 17.64 -4.87 22.44
CA SER A 51 17.48 -5.03 23.87
C SER A 51 16.00 -5.01 24.26
N PRO A 52 15.55 -5.80 25.26
CA PRO A 52 14.14 -5.90 25.64
C PRO A 52 13.49 -4.55 25.95
N THR A 53 14.25 -3.59 26.49
CA THR A 53 13.74 -2.27 26.89
C THR A 53 13.23 -1.45 25.70
N TYR A 54 13.85 -1.58 24.54
CA TYR A 54 13.49 -0.78 23.35
C TYR A 54 12.82 -1.62 22.25
N ALA A 55 12.85 -2.95 22.38
CA ALA A 55 12.40 -3.85 21.33
C ALA A 55 10.98 -3.57 20.90
N SER A 56 10.03 -3.41 21.81
CA SER A 56 8.62 -3.19 21.48
C SER A 56 8.39 -1.87 20.75
N VAL A 57 8.93 -0.75 21.25
CA VAL A 57 8.72 0.57 20.65
C VAL A 57 9.42 0.66 19.29
N LEU A 58 10.68 0.21 19.19
CA LEU A 58 11.42 0.25 17.92
C LEU A 58 10.80 -0.68 16.88
N THR A 59 10.37 -1.88 17.28
CA THR A 59 9.75 -2.84 16.35
C THR A 59 8.40 -2.31 15.86
N ILE A 60 7.49 -1.95 16.76
CA ILE A 60 6.12 -1.57 16.40
C ILE A 60 6.08 -0.20 15.72
N ALA A 61 6.79 0.80 16.27
CA ALA A 61 6.67 2.16 15.76
C ALA A 61 7.57 2.47 14.57
N VAL A 62 8.74 1.84 14.45
CA VAL A 62 9.75 2.19 13.44
C VAL A 62 9.94 1.09 12.41
N LEU A 63 10.26 -0.13 12.86
CA LEU A 63 10.61 -1.22 11.94
C LEU A 63 9.40 -1.77 11.21
N ALA A 64 8.28 -2.02 11.91
CA ALA A 64 7.08 -2.53 11.29
C ALA A 64 6.58 -1.62 10.14
N PRO A 65 6.41 -0.29 10.29
CA PRO A 65 6.06 0.57 9.17
C PRO A 65 6.99 0.47 7.97
N ILE A 66 8.30 0.39 8.18
CA ILE A 66 9.27 0.28 7.09
C ILE A 66 9.12 -1.06 6.37
N ILE A 67 9.10 -2.15 7.12
CA ILE A 67 9.11 -3.50 6.57
C ILE A 67 7.77 -3.84 5.92
N GLU A 68 6.67 -3.52 6.60
CA GLU A 68 5.33 -3.80 6.08
C GLU A 68 4.99 -2.99 4.82
N GLU A 69 5.27 -1.66 4.82
CA GLU A 69 5.03 -0.87 3.62
C GLU A 69 5.89 -1.34 2.44
N PHE A 70 7.13 -1.81 2.68
CA PHE A 70 7.95 -2.43 1.65
C PHE A 70 7.33 -3.75 1.17
N GLY A 71 6.96 -4.65 2.07
CA GLY A 71 6.33 -5.92 1.74
C GLY A 71 5.05 -5.75 0.93
N LYS A 72 4.22 -4.77 1.29
CA LYS A 72 2.98 -4.43 0.56
C LYS A 72 3.24 -3.79 -0.81
N ALA A 73 4.31 -3.00 -0.95
CA ALA A 73 4.68 -2.40 -2.23
C ALA A 73 5.30 -3.41 -3.21
N PHE A 74 5.98 -4.44 -2.70
CA PHE A 74 6.75 -5.38 -3.49
C PHE A 74 6.00 -6.04 -4.66
N PRO A 75 4.77 -6.54 -4.51
CA PRO A 75 4.01 -7.11 -5.61
C PRO A 75 3.74 -6.13 -6.76
N LEU A 76 3.65 -4.83 -6.47
CA LEU A 76 3.31 -3.80 -7.46
C LEU A 76 4.43 -3.55 -8.49
N PHE A 77 5.68 -3.90 -8.15
CA PHE A 77 6.82 -3.74 -9.06
C PHE A 77 6.85 -4.76 -10.20
N TYR A 78 6.08 -5.84 -10.09
CA TYR A 78 6.00 -6.87 -11.13
C TYR A 78 5.04 -6.53 -12.27
N ARG A 79 4.37 -5.38 -12.21
CA ARG A 79 3.39 -4.98 -13.24
C ARG A 79 3.98 -3.99 -14.21
N HIS A 80 3.79 -4.30 -15.51
CA HIS A 80 4.19 -3.49 -16.64
C HIS A 80 2.98 -3.17 -17.52
N GLY A 81 2.94 -1.98 -18.13
CA GLY A 81 1.89 -1.57 -19.04
C GLY A 81 0.54 -1.25 -18.41
N GLU A 82 0.49 -1.10 -17.10
CA GLU A 82 -0.73 -0.72 -16.38
C GLU A 82 -1.00 0.78 -16.44
N THR A 83 -2.25 1.16 -16.23
CA THR A 83 -2.62 2.55 -16.07
C THR A 83 -2.31 3.02 -14.64
N LYS A 84 -2.15 4.33 -14.48
CA LYS A 84 -1.93 4.91 -13.14
C LYS A 84 -3.03 4.53 -12.15
N LYS A 85 -4.29 4.54 -12.60
CA LYS A 85 -5.45 4.16 -11.79
C LYS A 85 -5.45 2.68 -11.44
N SER A 86 -5.02 1.82 -12.37
CA SER A 86 -4.89 0.38 -12.14
C SER A 86 -3.90 0.08 -11.03
N ILE A 87 -2.71 0.68 -11.05
CA ILE A 87 -1.68 0.45 -10.01
C ILE A 87 -2.18 0.90 -8.63
N MET A 88 -2.85 2.06 -8.54
CA MET A 88 -3.45 2.47 -7.27
C MET A 88 -4.52 1.48 -6.77
N THR A 89 -5.36 0.99 -7.68
CA THR A 89 -6.41 0.01 -7.33
C THR A 89 -5.80 -1.32 -6.88
N LEU A 90 -4.76 -1.79 -7.56
CA LEU A 90 -4.05 -3.02 -7.18
C LEU A 90 -3.32 -2.85 -5.85
N GLY A 91 -2.69 -1.68 -5.61
CA GLY A 91 -2.10 -1.34 -4.32
C GLY A 91 -3.12 -1.34 -3.19
N PHE A 92 -4.30 -0.77 -3.42
CA PHE A 92 -5.40 -0.83 -2.46
C PHE A 92 -5.77 -2.28 -2.10
N LEU A 93 -5.83 -3.17 -3.08
CA LEU A 93 -6.17 -4.59 -2.86
C LEU A 93 -5.06 -5.34 -2.10
N VAL A 94 -3.78 -5.07 -2.38
CA VAL A 94 -2.67 -5.64 -1.59
C VAL A 94 -2.78 -5.22 -0.13
N GLY A 95 -2.92 -3.91 0.12
CA GLY A 95 -3.07 -3.38 1.46
C GLY A 95 -4.33 -3.88 2.17
N LEU A 96 -5.43 -4.08 1.44
CA LEU A 96 -6.66 -4.66 1.98
C LEU A 96 -6.45 -6.10 2.44
N GLY A 97 -5.78 -6.93 1.63
CA GLY A 97 -5.45 -8.32 1.98
C GLY A 97 -4.57 -8.39 3.23
N PHE A 98 -3.52 -7.56 3.28
CA PHE A 98 -2.65 -7.42 4.45
C PHE A 98 -3.45 -7.03 5.70
N GLY A 99 -4.20 -5.92 5.63
CA GLY A 99 -4.94 -5.38 6.76
C GLY A 99 -6.02 -6.32 7.31
N ILE A 100 -6.63 -7.16 6.46
CA ILE A 100 -7.59 -8.18 6.93
C ILE A 100 -6.90 -9.25 7.77
N ILE A 101 -5.72 -9.73 7.37
CA ILE A 101 -5.00 -10.74 8.15
C ILE A 101 -4.49 -10.15 9.46
N GLU A 102 -3.90 -8.96 9.41
CA GLU A 102 -3.47 -8.26 10.62
C GLU A 102 -4.66 -8.01 11.58
N PHE A 103 -5.81 -7.59 11.05
CA PHE A 103 -7.02 -7.45 11.84
C PHE A 103 -7.41 -8.76 12.53
N LEU A 104 -7.40 -9.88 11.79
CA LEU A 104 -7.73 -11.20 12.37
C LEU A 104 -6.73 -11.62 13.44
N GLU A 105 -5.44 -11.35 13.24
CA GLU A 105 -4.40 -11.62 14.24
C GLU A 105 -4.66 -10.83 15.53
N TYR A 106 -4.90 -9.53 15.44
CA TYR A 106 -5.19 -8.70 16.63
C TYR A 106 -6.47 -9.10 17.34
N VAL A 107 -7.54 -9.43 16.60
CA VAL A 107 -8.84 -9.75 17.21
C VAL A 107 -8.87 -11.17 17.75
N LEU A 108 -8.36 -12.16 17.00
CA LEU A 108 -8.50 -13.57 17.37
C LEU A 108 -7.36 -14.07 18.26
N ILE A 109 -6.13 -13.55 18.09
CA ILE A 109 -4.96 -14.00 18.83
C ILE A 109 -4.68 -13.07 20.00
N LEU A 110 -4.60 -11.76 19.75
CA LEU A 110 -4.27 -10.76 20.76
C LEU A 110 -5.49 -10.24 21.54
N GLN A 111 -6.71 -10.69 21.19
CA GLN A 111 -7.98 -10.37 21.87
C GLN A 111 -8.27 -8.85 21.96
N VAL A 112 -7.77 -8.08 20.99
CA VAL A 112 -8.07 -6.64 20.91
C VAL A 112 -9.51 -6.46 20.42
N PRO A 113 -10.32 -5.53 21.00
CA PRO A 113 -11.67 -5.29 20.55
C PRO A 113 -11.73 -4.97 19.04
N PHE A 114 -12.58 -5.69 18.28
CA PHE A 114 -12.65 -5.58 16.83
C PHE A 114 -12.89 -4.15 16.33
N ILE A 115 -13.70 -3.37 17.06
CA ILE A 115 -14.03 -1.99 16.69
C ILE A 115 -12.81 -1.07 16.67
N VAL A 116 -11.83 -1.35 17.53
CA VAL A 116 -10.58 -0.58 17.62
C VAL A 116 -9.67 -0.88 16.42
N ARG A 117 -9.67 -2.15 15.94
CA ARG A 117 -8.78 -2.60 14.85
C ARG A 117 -9.39 -2.49 13.46
N LEU A 118 -10.72 -2.38 13.35
CA LEU A 118 -11.42 -2.30 12.07
C LEU A 118 -10.89 -1.17 11.15
N PRO A 119 -10.61 0.05 11.64
CA PRO A 119 -10.03 1.11 10.80
C PRO A 119 -8.68 0.75 10.19
N GLY A 120 -7.87 -0.12 10.84
CA GLY A 120 -6.56 -0.56 10.37
C GLY A 120 -6.62 -1.22 8.99
N ILE A 121 -7.69 -1.98 8.68
CA ILE A 121 -7.90 -2.61 7.37
C ILE A 121 -7.85 -1.55 6.25
N PHE A 122 -8.60 -0.47 6.42
CA PHE A 122 -8.67 0.60 5.42
C PHE A 122 -7.43 1.49 5.43
N PHE A 123 -6.79 1.63 6.58
CA PHE A 123 -5.50 2.32 6.68
C PHE A 123 -4.45 1.64 5.80
N HIS A 124 -4.25 0.33 5.93
CA HIS A 124 -3.30 -0.43 5.12
C HIS A 124 -3.65 -0.39 3.63
N ALA A 125 -4.93 -0.50 3.28
CA ALA A 125 -5.40 -0.38 1.91
C ALA A 125 -5.04 0.99 1.30
N ALA A 126 -5.28 2.07 2.04
CA ALA A 126 -4.99 3.43 1.60
C ALA A 126 -3.49 3.71 1.51
N SER A 127 -2.69 3.34 2.53
CA SER A 127 -1.23 3.56 2.56
C SER A 127 -0.52 2.85 1.40
N THR A 128 -0.86 1.59 1.14
CA THR A 128 -0.30 0.84 0.01
C THR A 128 -0.72 1.44 -1.35
N SER A 129 -1.96 1.90 -1.46
CA SER A 129 -2.43 2.60 -2.67
C SER A 129 -1.70 3.94 -2.90
N ILE A 130 -1.33 4.66 -1.84
CA ILE A 130 -0.48 5.87 -1.91
C ILE A 130 0.90 5.52 -2.48
N THR A 131 1.52 4.43 -2.03
CA THR A 131 2.78 3.93 -2.62
C THR A 131 2.58 3.55 -4.09
N GLY A 132 1.46 2.90 -4.43
CA GLY A 132 1.07 2.61 -5.82
C GLY A 132 0.99 3.86 -6.69
N TYR A 133 0.46 4.97 -6.19
CA TYR A 133 0.49 6.26 -6.88
C TYR A 133 1.92 6.73 -7.18
N GLY A 134 2.82 6.56 -6.23
CA GLY A 134 4.24 6.90 -6.41
C GLY A 134 4.91 6.07 -7.51
N ILE A 135 4.67 4.76 -7.53
CA ILE A 135 5.15 3.85 -8.57
C ILE A 135 4.63 4.31 -9.93
N ALA A 136 3.32 4.57 -10.03
CA ALA A 136 2.68 5.02 -11.26
C ALA A 136 3.18 6.38 -11.78
N ASN A 137 3.74 7.22 -10.92
CA ASN A 137 4.29 8.54 -11.28
C ASN A 137 5.83 8.59 -11.27
N LYS A 138 6.52 7.44 -11.28
CA LYS A 138 7.99 7.32 -11.26
C LYS A 138 8.65 7.99 -10.04
N LYS A 139 7.93 8.03 -8.91
CA LYS A 139 8.37 8.58 -7.63
C LYS A 139 8.16 7.58 -6.48
N PRO A 140 8.53 6.28 -6.64
CA PRO A 140 8.20 5.25 -5.66
C PRO A 140 8.74 5.56 -4.27
N THR A 141 10.01 5.96 -4.16
CA THR A 141 10.65 6.24 -2.88
C THR A 141 9.96 7.35 -2.09
N ALA A 142 9.57 8.44 -2.75
CA ALA A 142 8.91 9.56 -2.06
C ALA A 142 7.57 9.14 -1.46
N PHE A 143 6.73 8.43 -2.23
CA PHE A 143 5.41 7.99 -1.76
C PHE A 143 5.48 6.80 -0.80
N TYR A 144 6.48 5.94 -0.94
CA TYR A 144 6.81 4.93 0.06
C TYR A 144 7.15 5.57 1.41
N LEU A 145 8.02 6.58 1.43
CA LEU A 145 8.38 7.28 2.66
C LEU A 145 7.18 8.03 3.27
N ILE A 146 6.27 8.58 2.45
CA ILE A 146 5.02 9.14 2.95
C ILE A 146 4.15 8.06 3.62
N ALA A 147 3.98 6.89 2.99
CA ALA A 147 3.22 5.78 3.57
C ALA A 147 3.85 5.30 4.89
N VAL A 148 5.17 5.12 4.92
CA VAL A 148 5.92 4.78 6.16
C VAL A 148 5.72 5.84 7.24
N SER A 149 5.77 7.13 6.90
CA SER A 149 5.59 8.21 7.88
C SER A 149 4.18 8.25 8.45
N LEU A 150 3.15 8.04 7.63
CA LEU A 150 1.77 7.93 8.08
C LEU A 150 1.57 6.71 8.98
N HIS A 151 2.17 5.59 8.62
CA HIS A 151 2.11 4.35 9.40
C HIS A 151 2.86 4.49 10.73
N PHE A 152 4.07 5.06 10.72
CA PHE A 152 4.81 5.40 11.95
C PHE A 152 3.96 6.29 12.86
N ALA A 153 3.37 7.37 12.32
CA ALA A 153 2.54 8.27 13.11
C ALA A 153 1.31 7.55 13.70
N ASN A 154 0.67 6.65 12.93
CA ASN A 154 -0.44 5.84 13.43
C ASN A 154 0.00 4.92 14.58
N ASN A 155 1.11 4.21 14.43
CA ASN A 155 1.58 3.25 15.42
C ASN A 155 2.12 3.93 16.67
N ILE A 156 2.88 5.03 16.55
CA ILE A 156 3.39 5.77 17.72
C ILE A 156 2.25 6.37 18.54
N THR A 157 1.20 6.88 17.89
CA THR A 157 0.04 7.42 18.62
C THR A 157 -0.80 6.33 19.27
N ALA A 158 -0.90 5.14 18.65
CA ALA A 158 -1.59 3.99 19.22
C ALA A 158 -0.86 3.42 20.45
N LEU A 159 0.48 3.50 20.49
CA LEU A 159 1.28 3.05 21.65
C LEU A 159 1.12 3.97 22.87
N TYR A 160 0.88 5.23 22.67
CA TYR A 160 0.76 6.22 23.75
C TYR A 160 -0.71 6.62 23.95
N ALA A 161 -1.55 5.71 24.51
CA ALA A 161 -2.84 6.13 25.06
C ALA A 161 -2.59 7.26 26.11
N PRO A 162 -3.15 8.42 26.01
CA PRO A 162 -4.52 8.82 25.74
C PRO A 162 -4.79 9.49 24.39
N TYR A 163 -4.02 9.22 23.38
CA TYR A 163 -4.10 9.92 22.09
C TYR A 163 -5.02 9.21 21.06
N GLU A 164 -6.04 8.49 21.52
CA GLU A 164 -7.00 7.78 20.62
C GLU A 164 -7.62 8.70 19.56
N SER A 165 -7.93 9.94 19.94
CA SER A 165 -8.44 10.93 18.97
C SER A 165 -7.44 11.27 17.88
N LEU A 166 -6.14 11.27 18.19
CA LEU A 166 -5.07 11.54 17.21
C LEU A 166 -4.91 10.39 16.23
N VAL A 167 -5.09 9.14 16.67
CA VAL A 167 -5.13 7.96 15.76
C VAL A 167 -6.23 8.15 14.72
N LEU A 168 -7.43 8.57 15.11
CA LEU A 168 -8.54 8.84 14.20
C LEU A 168 -8.23 9.99 13.23
N VAL A 169 -7.54 11.03 13.68
CA VAL A 169 -7.10 12.14 12.82
C VAL A 169 -6.11 11.65 11.77
N ILE A 170 -5.10 10.86 12.17
CA ILE A 170 -4.11 10.30 11.24
C ILE A 170 -4.78 9.35 10.24
N PHE A 171 -5.68 8.50 10.69
CA PHE A 171 -6.49 7.64 9.85
C PHE A 171 -7.30 8.45 8.82
N GLY A 172 -8.04 9.46 9.28
CA GLY A 172 -8.84 10.35 8.41
C GLY A 172 -7.98 11.10 7.40
N ALA A 173 -6.81 11.62 7.83
CA ALA A 173 -5.84 12.28 6.95
C ALA A 173 -5.29 11.33 5.88
N THR A 174 -4.99 10.08 6.24
CA THR A 174 -4.52 9.05 5.30
C THR A 174 -5.57 8.73 4.25
N LEU A 175 -6.83 8.51 4.66
CA LEU A 175 -7.95 8.26 3.74
C LEU A 175 -8.23 9.46 2.83
N TYR A 176 -8.20 10.69 3.39
CA TYR A 176 -8.39 11.91 2.61
C TYR A 176 -7.28 12.07 1.57
N PHE A 177 -6.01 11.87 1.96
CA PHE A 177 -4.87 11.98 1.06
C PHE A 177 -4.92 10.92 -0.05
N TRP A 178 -5.23 9.66 0.29
CA TRP A 178 -5.47 8.60 -0.68
C TRP A 178 -6.57 8.98 -1.67
N TRP A 179 -7.74 9.43 -1.18
CA TRP A 179 -8.86 9.83 -2.02
C TRP A 179 -8.48 10.99 -2.95
N TYR A 180 -7.77 12.00 -2.45
CA TYR A 180 -7.28 13.12 -3.23
C TYR A 180 -6.36 12.67 -4.37
N LEU A 181 -5.39 11.78 -4.10
CA LEU A 181 -4.51 11.22 -5.11
C LEU A 181 -5.29 10.38 -6.13
N TYR A 182 -6.24 9.55 -5.66
CA TYR A 182 -7.08 8.74 -6.53
C TYR A 182 -7.91 9.59 -7.49
N LYS A 183 -8.47 10.72 -7.04
CA LYS A 183 -9.19 11.67 -7.89
C LYS A 183 -8.30 12.33 -8.95
N LYS A 184 -7.02 12.52 -8.68
CA LYS A 184 -6.03 13.05 -9.64
C LYS A 184 -5.52 12.01 -10.63
N THR A 185 -5.80 10.73 -10.39
CA THR A 185 -5.28 9.64 -11.21
C THR A 185 -6.15 9.44 -12.44
N THR A 186 -5.53 9.26 -13.58
CA THR A 186 -6.19 9.03 -14.86
C THR A 186 -5.93 7.60 -15.35
N ASP A 187 -6.76 7.14 -16.30
CA ASP A 187 -6.55 5.85 -16.98
C ASP A 187 -5.48 5.96 -18.09
N THR A 188 -4.43 6.76 -17.87
CA THR A 188 -3.28 6.85 -18.79
C THR A 188 -2.29 5.72 -18.55
N ILE A 189 -1.75 5.16 -19.64
CA ILE A 189 -0.69 4.15 -19.59
C ILE A 189 0.55 4.76 -18.96
N ILE A 190 1.20 4.00 -18.10
CA ILE A 190 2.47 4.39 -17.49
C ILE A 190 3.57 4.18 -18.54
N PRO A 191 4.27 5.21 -18.99
CA PRO A 191 5.37 5.05 -19.94
C PRO A 191 6.53 4.32 -19.24
N TYR A 192 7.17 3.39 -19.97
CA TYR A 192 8.36 2.66 -19.52
C TYR A 192 9.56 3.58 -19.30
#